data_08158dda014a812d228678f14f6f7b0a
#
_entry.id   08158dda014a812d228678f14f6f7b0a
#
_cell.length_a   1.000
_cell.length_b   1.000
_cell.length_c   1.000
_cell.angle_alpha   90.00
_cell.angle_beta   90.00
_cell.angle_gamma   90.00
#
_symmetry.space_group_name_H-M   'P 1'
#
loop_
_entity.id
_entity.type
_entity.pdbx_description
1 polymer ?
#
loop_
_entity_poly.entity_id
_entity_poly.type
_entity_poly.pdbx_seq_one_letter_code
_entity_poly.pdbx_strand_id
1 'polypeptide(L)'
;MIGRMVFKKKLVKRVIDTISKWGGKVIDVPYTKGISSTQLNTQLKEIGTTPEIRLKRLKRLISAKKIVRICESHSGLTGLIIENTSVEVNGIKREFDGMWSSSLTDSTSKGKPDIEAVDLTTRLHDLNDALECTTKPVIFDGDTGGKIEHFVFTVRTL
;
A
#
# COMPACT_ATOMS: atom_id res chain seq x y z
N MET A 1 -9.88 -23.05 20.19
CA MET A 1 -9.35 -21.68 20.27
C MET A 1 -8.41 -21.43 21.47
N ILE A 2 -8.66 -22.03 22.63
CA ILE A 2 -7.85 -21.88 23.86
C ILE A 2 -6.41 -22.43 23.71
N GLY A 3 -6.20 -23.57 23.07
CA GLY A 3 -4.87 -24.18 22.92
C GLY A 3 -3.84 -23.34 22.13
N ARG A 4 -4.28 -22.57 21.14
CA ARG A 4 -3.39 -21.72 20.32
C ARG A 4 -2.88 -20.49 21.08
N MET A 5 -3.66 -19.98 22.03
CA MET A 5 -3.31 -18.84 22.87
C MET A 5 -2.30 -19.20 23.97
N VAL A 6 -2.44 -20.39 24.54
CA VAL A 6 -1.51 -20.92 25.55
C VAL A 6 -0.14 -21.23 24.93
N PHE A 7 -0.11 -21.80 23.71
CA PHE A 7 1.12 -22.08 22.97
C PHE A 7 1.90 -20.81 22.63
N LYS A 8 1.21 -19.74 22.20
CA LYS A 8 1.82 -18.42 21.97
C LYS A 8 2.47 -17.83 23.22
N LYS A 9 1.79 -17.89 24.38
CA LYS A 9 2.35 -17.39 25.66
C LYS A 9 3.60 -18.13 26.08
N LYS A 10 3.64 -19.46 25.92
CA LYS A 10 4.79 -20.29 26.26
C LYS A 10 6.00 -20.03 25.35
N LEU A 11 5.75 -19.78 24.05
CA LEU A 11 6.78 -19.44 23.08
C LEU A 11 7.39 -18.06 23.37
N VAL A 12 6.57 -17.06 23.62
CA VAL A 12 7.01 -15.69 23.96
C VAL A 12 7.86 -15.71 25.22
N LYS A 13 7.46 -16.43 26.26
CA LYS A 13 8.25 -16.56 27.49
C LYS A 13 9.64 -17.15 27.24
N ARG A 14 9.72 -18.23 26.43
CA ARG A 14 11.02 -18.83 26.05
C ARG A 14 11.93 -17.86 25.29
N VAL A 15 11.35 -17.05 24.42
CA VAL A 15 12.10 -16.03 23.67
C VAL A 15 12.64 -14.97 24.62
N ILE A 16 11.83 -14.46 25.54
CA ILE A 16 12.25 -13.50 26.57
C ILE A 16 13.38 -14.08 27.42
N ASP A 17 13.22 -15.31 27.93
CA ASP A 17 14.22 -15.98 28.77
C ASP A 17 15.54 -16.18 28.01
N THR A 18 15.50 -16.47 26.72
CA THR A 18 16.71 -16.66 25.89
C THR A 18 17.43 -15.36 25.64
N ILE A 19 16.71 -14.31 25.26
CA ILE A 19 17.29 -12.98 24.96
C ILE A 19 17.87 -12.34 26.22
N SER A 20 17.23 -12.50 27.37
CA SER A 20 17.69 -11.99 28.66
C SER A 20 19.04 -12.58 29.08
N LYS A 21 19.37 -13.82 28.67
CA LYS A 21 20.68 -14.43 28.92
C LYS A 21 21.85 -13.71 28.27
N TRP A 22 21.59 -12.94 27.23
CA TRP A 22 22.58 -12.15 26.49
C TRP A 22 22.51 -10.65 26.81
N GLY A 23 21.78 -10.27 27.86
CA GLY A 23 21.57 -8.87 28.22
C GLY A 23 20.59 -8.11 27.31
N GLY A 24 19.90 -8.82 26.41
CA GLY A 24 18.91 -8.22 25.52
C GLY A 24 17.57 -7.96 26.22
N LYS A 25 16.82 -6.98 25.73
CA LYS A 25 15.46 -6.66 26.18
C LYS A 25 14.45 -6.92 25.07
N VAL A 26 13.35 -7.57 25.40
CA VAL A 26 12.18 -7.64 24.52
C VAL A 26 11.29 -6.44 24.84
N ILE A 27 11.07 -5.59 23.84
CA ILE A 27 10.13 -4.47 23.93
C ILE A 27 8.84 -4.91 23.24
N ASP A 28 7.76 -4.98 23.99
CA ASP A 28 6.43 -5.21 23.42
C ASP A 28 5.90 -3.87 22.90
N VAL A 29 5.83 -3.77 21.58
CA VAL A 29 5.22 -2.62 20.93
C VAL A 29 3.71 -2.89 20.84
N PRO A 30 2.86 -2.09 21.50
CA PRO A 30 1.43 -2.30 21.46
C PRO A 30 0.92 -2.24 20.03
N TYR A 31 0.11 -3.22 19.67
CA TYR A 31 -0.53 -3.28 18.36
C TYR A 31 -1.38 -2.03 18.13
N THR A 32 -1.14 -1.32 17.04
CA THR A 32 -1.91 -0.12 16.70
C THR A 32 -3.38 -0.51 16.51
N LYS A 33 -4.23 -0.10 17.43
CA LYS A 33 -5.67 -0.37 17.34
C LYS A 33 -6.24 0.37 16.13
N GLY A 34 -6.98 -0.35 15.29
CA GLY A 34 -7.68 0.25 14.16
C GLY A 34 -7.10 -0.07 12.77
N ILE A 35 -5.95 -0.74 12.69
CA ILE A 35 -5.39 -1.19 11.43
C ILE A 35 -5.16 -2.70 11.51
N SER A 36 -6.17 -3.50 11.14
CA SER A 36 -5.99 -4.93 10.92
C SER A 36 -6.25 -5.26 9.46
N SER A 37 -5.48 -6.18 8.89
CA SER A 37 -5.73 -6.70 7.53
C SER A 37 -7.16 -7.22 7.35
N THR A 38 -7.78 -7.73 8.41
CA THR A 38 -9.17 -8.18 8.41
C THR A 38 -10.14 -7.01 8.27
N GLN A 39 -9.92 -5.91 9.00
CA GLN A 39 -10.77 -4.71 8.91
C GLN A 39 -10.62 -4.03 7.54
N LEU A 40 -9.40 -3.96 7.01
CA LEU A 40 -9.13 -3.45 5.68
C LEU A 40 -9.82 -4.27 4.59
N ASN A 41 -9.70 -5.60 4.63
CA ASN A 41 -10.39 -6.48 3.69
C ASN A 41 -11.92 -6.39 3.80
N THR A 42 -12.45 -6.18 5.00
CA THR A 42 -13.89 -5.97 5.19
C THR A 42 -14.33 -4.64 4.59
N GLN A 43 -13.58 -3.57 4.85
CA GLN A 43 -13.87 -2.25 4.28
C GLN A 43 -13.77 -2.24 2.76
N LEU A 44 -12.76 -2.90 2.16
CA LEU A 44 -12.64 -3.04 0.71
C LEU A 44 -13.81 -3.81 0.10
N LYS A 45 -14.28 -4.87 0.77
CA LYS A 45 -15.46 -5.64 0.33
C LYS A 45 -16.76 -4.86 0.48
N GLU A 46 -16.92 -4.09 1.54
CA GLU A 46 -18.11 -3.27 1.80
C GLU A 46 -18.21 -2.07 0.86
N ILE A 47 -17.08 -1.48 0.47
CA ILE A 47 -17.03 -0.34 -0.46
C ILE A 47 -17.29 -0.78 -1.91
N GLY A 48 -17.14 -2.09 -2.22
CA GLY A 48 -17.47 -2.65 -3.53
C GLY A 48 -16.75 -1.94 -4.67
N THR A 49 -15.43 -1.72 -4.54
CA THR A 49 -14.68 -0.99 -5.56
C THR A 49 -14.44 -1.89 -6.77
N THR A 50 -15.29 -1.78 -7.77
CA THR A 50 -15.01 -2.41 -9.05
C THR A 50 -13.92 -1.63 -9.81
N PRO A 51 -13.14 -2.27 -10.69
CA PRO A 51 -12.16 -1.60 -11.54
C PRO A 51 -12.75 -0.37 -12.27
N GLU A 52 -13.96 -0.45 -12.75
CA GLU A 52 -14.66 0.64 -13.45
C GLU A 52 -14.92 1.86 -12.56
N ILE A 53 -15.24 1.66 -11.29
CA ILE A 53 -15.41 2.76 -10.31
C ILE A 53 -14.05 3.42 -10.07
N ARG A 54 -12.99 2.65 -9.92
CA ARG A 54 -11.63 3.14 -9.69
C ARG A 54 -11.14 3.97 -10.88
N LEU A 55 -11.25 3.46 -12.09
CA LEU A 55 -10.84 4.14 -13.32
C LEU A 55 -11.55 5.50 -13.54
N LYS A 56 -12.83 5.58 -13.20
CA LYS A 56 -13.60 6.83 -13.31
C LYS A 56 -13.37 7.80 -12.17
N ARG A 57 -12.79 7.35 -11.04
CA ARG A 57 -12.65 8.14 -9.82
C ARG A 57 -11.68 9.32 -9.99
N LEU A 58 -10.52 9.10 -10.62
CA LEU A 58 -9.55 10.16 -10.89
C LEU A 58 -10.15 11.27 -11.73
N LYS A 59 -10.83 10.93 -12.82
CA LYS A 59 -11.51 11.92 -13.68
C LYS A 59 -12.53 12.74 -12.91
N ARG A 60 -13.32 12.11 -12.04
CA ARG A 60 -14.30 12.80 -11.19
C ARG A 60 -13.62 13.72 -10.17
N LEU A 61 -12.53 13.29 -9.55
CA LEU A 61 -11.76 14.09 -8.61
C LEU A 61 -11.18 15.34 -9.28
N ILE A 62 -10.58 15.20 -10.45
CA ILE A 62 -10.02 16.33 -11.24
C ILE A 62 -11.14 17.31 -11.61
N SER A 63 -12.32 16.84 -11.94
CA SER A 63 -13.46 17.70 -12.28
C SER A 63 -14.10 18.39 -11.05
N ALA A 64 -14.05 17.75 -9.88
CA ALA A 64 -14.73 18.22 -8.69
C ALA A 64 -13.85 19.07 -7.74
N LYS A 65 -12.53 18.90 -7.80
CA LYS A 65 -11.58 19.55 -6.90
C LYS A 65 -10.64 20.48 -7.65
N LYS A 66 -10.39 21.65 -7.08
CA LYS A 66 -9.36 22.58 -7.59
C LYS A 66 -7.94 22.01 -7.48
N ILE A 67 -7.68 21.21 -6.43
CA ILE A 67 -6.39 20.54 -6.19
C ILE A 67 -6.68 19.11 -5.80
N VAL A 68 -6.06 18.16 -6.48
CA VAL A 68 -6.07 16.72 -6.16
C VAL A 68 -4.73 16.38 -5.51
N ARG A 69 -4.78 15.81 -4.31
CA ARG A 69 -3.57 15.45 -3.53
C ARG A 69 -3.23 13.99 -3.78
N ILE A 70 -2.09 13.78 -4.39
CA ILE A 70 -1.57 12.46 -4.73
C ILE A 70 -0.32 12.19 -3.88
N CYS A 71 -0.22 11.00 -3.32
CA CYS A 71 0.95 10.54 -2.58
C CYS A 71 1.58 9.35 -3.28
N GLU A 72 2.90 9.27 -3.25
CA GLU A 72 3.64 8.18 -3.86
C GLU A 72 3.39 6.85 -3.12
N SER A 73 3.27 5.74 -3.87
CA SER A 73 3.10 4.39 -3.35
C SER A 73 3.81 3.39 -4.26
N HIS A 74 4.69 2.58 -3.70
CA HIS A 74 5.51 1.58 -4.40
C HIS A 74 5.32 0.15 -3.85
N SER A 75 4.38 -0.07 -2.94
CA SER A 75 4.12 -1.39 -2.36
C SER A 75 2.74 -1.43 -1.69
N GLY A 76 2.26 -2.63 -1.40
CA GLY A 76 1.02 -2.81 -0.62
C GLY A 76 1.08 -2.12 0.75
N LEU A 77 2.24 -2.10 1.41
CA LEU A 77 2.39 -1.42 2.70
C LEU A 77 2.22 0.10 2.58
N THR A 78 2.88 0.72 1.61
CA THR A 78 2.74 2.18 1.37
C THR A 78 1.33 2.52 0.92
N GLY A 79 0.69 1.68 0.12
CA GLY A 79 -0.72 1.78 -0.23
C GLY A 79 -1.64 1.79 1.01
N LEU A 80 -1.42 0.86 1.94
CA LEU A 80 -2.17 0.80 3.21
C LEU A 80 -1.97 2.06 4.06
N ILE A 81 -0.76 2.58 4.15
CA ILE A 81 -0.46 3.80 4.90
C ILE A 81 -1.24 4.98 4.29
N ILE A 82 -1.20 5.16 2.98
CA ILE A 82 -1.87 6.26 2.29
C ILE A 82 -3.39 6.15 2.40
N GLU A 83 -3.95 4.95 2.25
CA GLU A 83 -5.39 4.72 2.37
C GLU A 83 -5.93 5.14 3.74
N ASN A 84 -5.16 4.88 4.80
CA ASN A 84 -5.57 5.13 6.17
C ASN A 84 -5.06 6.46 6.74
N THR A 85 -4.19 7.18 6.03
CA THR A 85 -3.67 8.48 6.50
C THR A 85 -4.72 9.57 6.35
N SER A 86 -5.09 10.16 7.46
CA SER A 86 -5.93 11.35 7.50
C SER A 86 -5.53 12.26 8.65
N VAL A 87 -5.72 13.56 8.46
CA VAL A 87 -5.53 14.58 9.49
C VAL A 87 -6.79 15.43 9.59
N GLU A 88 -7.09 15.91 10.77
CA GLU A 88 -8.16 16.85 10.99
C GLU A 88 -7.58 18.25 11.22
N VAL A 89 -8.03 19.22 10.42
CA VAL A 89 -7.61 20.61 10.53
C VAL A 89 -8.86 21.48 10.54
N ASN A 90 -9.08 22.20 11.64
CA ASN A 90 -10.26 23.04 11.85
C ASN A 90 -11.60 22.30 11.67
N GLY A 91 -11.69 21.07 12.19
CA GLY A 91 -12.88 20.23 12.07
C GLY A 91 -13.11 19.62 10.67
N ILE A 92 -12.15 19.81 9.74
CA ILE A 92 -12.23 19.27 8.39
C ILE A 92 -11.24 18.13 8.25
N LYS A 93 -11.74 16.92 7.97
CA LYS A 93 -10.90 15.78 7.64
C LYS A 93 -10.21 16.00 6.29
N ARG A 94 -8.90 15.82 6.26
CA ARG A 94 -8.07 15.89 5.06
C ARG A 94 -7.34 14.57 4.88
N GLU A 95 -7.34 14.07 3.65
CA GLU A 95 -6.70 12.82 3.26
C GLU A 95 -6.10 12.96 1.85
N PHE A 96 -5.29 11.99 1.44
CA PHE A 96 -4.85 11.89 0.06
C PHE A 96 -6.02 11.44 -0.83
N ASP A 97 -6.07 11.98 -2.03
CA ASP A 97 -7.14 11.72 -3.00
C ASP A 97 -6.84 10.53 -3.90
N GLY A 98 -5.56 10.23 -4.08
CA GLY A 98 -5.06 9.15 -4.92
C GLY A 98 -3.60 8.83 -4.63
N MET A 99 -3.04 7.94 -5.41
CA MET A 99 -1.67 7.45 -5.31
C MET A 99 -0.94 7.61 -6.65
N TRP A 100 0.38 7.65 -6.59
CA TRP A 100 1.28 7.64 -7.73
C TRP A 100 2.29 6.50 -7.58
N SER A 101 2.27 5.54 -8.50
CA SER A 101 3.31 4.53 -8.64
C SER A 101 4.43 5.12 -9.50
N SER A 102 5.51 5.53 -8.84
CA SER A 102 6.67 6.20 -9.45
C SER A 102 7.74 5.19 -9.85
N SER A 103 8.30 5.32 -11.06
CA SER A 103 9.42 4.51 -11.52
C SER A 103 10.67 4.73 -10.67
N LEU A 104 10.92 5.98 -10.29
CA LEU A 104 12.04 6.33 -9.43
C LEU A 104 11.97 5.62 -8.08
N THR A 105 10.82 5.63 -7.43
CA THR A 105 10.66 5.01 -6.11
C THR A 105 10.66 3.50 -6.20
N ASP A 106 10.04 2.92 -7.22
CA ASP A 106 10.10 1.48 -7.51
C ASP A 106 11.56 1.01 -7.68
N SER A 107 12.35 1.76 -8.45
CA SER A 107 13.77 1.47 -8.68
C SER A 107 14.60 1.63 -7.40
N THR A 108 14.42 2.74 -6.70
CA THR A 108 15.18 3.07 -5.49
C THR A 108 14.89 2.09 -4.35
N SER A 109 13.63 1.66 -4.20
CA SER A 109 13.24 0.66 -3.19
C SER A 109 13.94 -0.69 -3.37
N LYS A 110 14.41 -0.96 -4.60
CA LYS A 110 15.16 -2.17 -4.98
C LYS A 110 16.68 -1.91 -5.09
N GLY A 111 17.15 -0.73 -4.68
CA GLY A 111 18.57 -0.35 -4.77
C GLY A 111 19.08 -0.21 -6.20
N LYS A 112 18.20 0.11 -7.16
CA LYS A 112 18.52 0.24 -8.57
C LYS A 112 18.39 1.70 -9.03
N PRO A 113 19.17 2.13 -10.05
CA PRO A 113 18.99 3.43 -10.66
C PRO A 113 17.70 3.48 -11.48
N ASP A 114 17.16 4.69 -11.66
CA ASP A 114 15.95 4.98 -12.44
C ASP A 114 16.29 5.07 -13.94
N ILE A 115 16.55 3.96 -14.55
CA ILE A 115 16.90 3.78 -15.97
C ILE A 115 16.22 2.53 -16.55
N GLU A 116 14.99 2.25 -16.11
CA GLU A 116 14.24 1.02 -16.45
C GLU A 116 14.99 -0.27 -16.05
N ALA A 117 15.86 -0.20 -15.03
CA ALA A 117 16.56 -1.36 -14.49
C ALA A 117 15.64 -2.31 -13.71
N VAL A 118 14.46 -1.85 -13.33
CA VAL A 118 13.35 -2.66 -12.83
C VAL A 118 12.40 -2.89 -14.00
N ASP A 119 12.20 -4.14 -14.36
CA ASP A 119 11.32 -4.48 -15.47
C ASP A 119 9.85 -4.16 -15.16
N LEU A 120 9.10 -3.89 -16.21
CA LEU A 120 7.69 -3.50 -16.11
C LEU A 120 6.83 -4.56 -15.40
N THR A 121 7.10 -5.85 -15.59
CA THR A 121 6.34 -6.92 -14.94
C THR A 121 6.49 -6.87 -13.42
N THR A 122 7.70 -6.66 -12.94
CA THR A 122 7.97 -6.47 -11.50
C THR A 122 7.21 -5.26 -10.97
N ARG A 123 7.21 -4.13 -11.67
CA ARG A 123 6.48 -2.92 -11.27
C ARG A 123 4.97 -3.13 -11.25
N LEU A 124 4.42 -3.89 -12.21
CA LEU A 124 3.00 -4.23 -12.25
C LEU A 124 2.60 -5.15 -11.09
N HIS A 125 3.48 -6.03 -10.62
CA HIS A 125 3.23 -6.82 -9.40
C HIS A 125 3.14 -5.93 -8.16
N ASP A 126 4.10 -5.03 -7.95
CA ASP A 126 4.08 -4.09 -6.83
C ASP A 126 2.83 -3.17 -6.88
N LEU A 127 2.45 -2.72 -8.08
CA LEU A 127 1.23 -1.96 -8.31
C LEU A 127 -0.01 -2.77 -7.94
N ASN A 128 -0.09 -4.04 -8.32
CA ASN A 128 -1.22 -4.90 -8.00
C ASN A 128 -1.38 -5.05 -6.48
N ASP A 129 -0.29 -5.25 -5.75
CA ASP A 129 -0.31 -5.31 -4.28
C ASP A 129 -0.86 -4.02 -3.67
N ALA A 130 -0.48 -2.85 -4.22
CA ALA A 130 -1.02 -1.57 -3.80
C ALA A 130 -2.51 -1.44 -4.14
N LEU A 131 -2.95 -1.89 -5.31
CA LEU A 131 -4.35 -1.86 -5.75
C LEU A 131 -5.26 -2.75 -4.89
N GLU A 132 -4.76 -3.85 -4.38
CA GLU A 132 -5.51 -4.73 -3.45
C GLU A 132 -5.76 -4.07 -2.08
N CYS A 133 -4.94 -3.08 -1.73
CA CYS A 133 -4.98 -2.40 -0.43
C CYS A 133 -5.73 -1.07 -0.44
N THR A 134 -6.13 -0.54 -1.61
CA THR A 134 -6.69 0.80 -1.74
C THR A 134 -7.98 0.85 -2.54
N THR A 135 -8.83 1.82 -2.18
CA THR A 135 -9.98 2.25 -3.00
C THR A 135 -9.68 3.50 -3.82
N LYS A 136 -8.52 4.13 -3.59
CA LYS A 136 -8.11 5.38 -4.24
C LYS A 136 -7.64 5.12 -5.68
N PRO A 137 -7.79 6.08 -6.60
CA PRO A 137 -7.22 5.96 -7.93
C PRO A 137 -5.71 6.00 -7.86
N VAL A 138 -5.05 5.28 -8.78
CA VAL A 138 -3.61 5.27 -8.92
C VAL A 138 -3.22 5.83 -10.27
N ILE A 139 -2.20 6.69 -10.29
CA ILE A 139 -1.51 7.14 -11.50
C ILE A 139 -0.25 6.29 -11.60
N PHE A 140 -0.07 5.62 -12.72
CA PHE A 140 1.10 4.80 -12.98
C PHE A 140 2.07 5.54 -13.89
N ASP A 141 3.32 5.66 -13.44
CA ASP A 141 4.42 6.19 -14.24
C ASP A 141 4.95 5.10 -15.16
N GLY A 142 4.70 5.23 -16.43
CA GLY A 142 5.07 4.25 -17.45
C GLY A 142 6.51 4.37 -17.96
N ASP A 143 7.36 5.24 -17.37
CA ASP A 143 8.70 5.54 -17.88
C ASP A 143 8.66 5.95 -19.38
N THR A 144 9.43 5.25 -20.22
CA THR A 144 9.41 5.43 -21.68
C THR A 144 8.21 4.77 -22.35
N GLY A 145 7.36 4.04 -21.61
CA GLY A 145 6.24 3.25 -22.13
C GLY A 145 6.61 1.82 -22.51
N GLY A 146 7.91 1.46 -22.39
CA GLY A 146 8.41 0.14 -22.77
C GLY A 146 8.36 -0.11 -24.28
N LYS A 147 8.32 -1.38 -24.66
CA LYS A 147 8.19 -1.76 -26.09
C LYS A 147 6.78 -1.50 -26.59
N ILE A 148 6.66 -0.86 -27.74
CA ILE A 148 5.37 -0.48 -28.34
C ILE A 148 4.43 -1.68 -28.54
N GLU A 149 5.00 -2.83 -28.85
CA GLU A 149 4.25 -4.10 -29.04
C GLU A 149 3.64 -4.60 -27.73
N HIS A 150 4.20 -4.21 -26.60
CA HIS A 150 3.73 -4.61 -25.27
C HIS A 150 2.76 -3.61 -24.65
N PHE A 151 2.67 -2.39 -25.17
CA PHE A 151 1.88 -1.29 -24.60
C PHE A 151 0.42 -1.67 -24.35
N VAL A 152 -0.21 -2.36 -25.31
CA VAL A 152 -1.61 -2.81 -25.18
C VAL A 152 -1.81 -3.75 -23.98
N PHE A 153 -0.83 -4.63 -23.71
CA PHE A 153 -0.88 -5.55 -22.58
C PHE A 153 -0.69 -4.81 -21.26
N THR A 154 0.24 -3.87 -21.24
CA THR A 154 0.45 -2.99 -20.07
C THR A 154 -0.83 -2.24 -19.68
N VAL A 155 -1.46 -1.57 -20.66
CA VAL A 155 -2.69 -0.80 -20.43
C VAL A 155 -3.87 -1.68 -19.99
N ARG A 156 -3.91 -2.94 -20.43
CA ARG A 156 -4.95 -3.88 -19.97
C ARG A 156 -4.75 -4.36 -18.54
N THR A 157 -3.52 -4.33 -18.04
CA THR A 157 -3.19 -4.73 -16.67
C THR A 157 -3.47 -3.59 -15.69
N LEU A 158 -3.33 -2.35 -16.14
CA LEU A 158 -3.66 -1.13 -15.39
C LEU A 158 -5.17 -0.90 -15.29
#